data_473906e3787cbe2f7fb31596a4d7c5fa
#
_entry.id   473906e3787cbe2f7fb31596a4d7c5fa
#
_cell.length_a   1.000
_cell.length_b   1.000
_cell.length_c   1.000
_cell.angle_alpha   90.00
_cell.angle_beta   90.00
_cell.angle_gamma   90.00
#
_symmetry.space_group_name_H-M   'P 1'
#
loop_
_entity.id
_entity.type
_entity.pdbx_description
1 polymer ?
#
loop_
_entity_poly.entity_id
_entity_poly.type
_entity_poly.pdbx_seq_one_letter_code
_entity_poly.pdbx_strand_id
1 'polypeptide(L)'
;EQEVLEALLLKKLDINEGMFFENIVAQMLRSAGHKLFFYTQRLNTKEKIEIDFLIRNKKKISPIEVKSADNKSHWSLDMFSEKYRGKLGEKILVGIKDLQEKDGILFVPVYMTELL
;
A
#
# COMPACT_ATOMS: atom_id res chain seq x y z
N GLU A 1 -5.08 -27.67 -19.78
CA GLU A 1 -5.62 -28.06 -18.50
C GLU A 1 -5.55 -26.92 -17.50
N GLN A 2 -6.55 -26.83 -16.68
CA GLN A 2 -6.69 -25.72 -15.74
C GLN A 2 -5.56 -25.70 -14.71
N GLU A 3 -5.15 -26.85 -14.20
CA GLU A 3 -4.08 -26.94 -13.21
C GLU A 3 -2.74 -26.43 -13.75
N VAL A 4 -2.44 -26.76 -14.99
CA VAL A 4 -1.21 -26.30 -15.64
C VAL A 4 -1.28 -24.79 -15.85
N LEU A 5 -2.45 -24.29 -16.28
CA LEU A 5 -2.65 -22.86 -16.47
C LEU A 5 -2.51 -22.09 -15.17
N GLU A 6 -3.10 -22.59 -14.09
CA GLU A 6 -2.97 -21.99 -12.77
C GLU A 6 -1.51 -21.93 -12.31
N ALA A 7 -0.78 -23.03 -12.49
CA ALA A 7 0.64 -23.07 -12.13
C ALA A 7 1.46 -22.06 -12.91
N LEU A 8 1.19 -21.91 -14.22
CA LEU A 8 1.87 -20.93 -15.06
C LEU A 8 1.54 -19.51 -14.64
N LEU A 9 0.27 -19.23 -14.30
CA LEU A 9 -0.15 -17.92 -13.83
C LEU A 9 0.50 -17.57 -12.50
N LEU A 10 0.52 -18.52 -11.55
CA LEU A 10 1.16 -18.32 -10.25
C LEU A 10 2.65 -18.07 -10.40
N LYS A 11 3.31 -18.80 -11.30
CA LYS A 11 4.73 -18.60 -11.57
C LYS A 11 5.01 -17.20 -12.13
N LYS A 12 4.15 -16.70 -13.02
CA LYS A 12 4.26 -15.33 -13.54
C LYS A 12 3.96 -14.31 -12.45
N LEU A 13 3.00 -14.60 -11.59
CA LEU A 13 2.64 -13.71 -10.49
C LEU A 13 3.72 -13.66 -9.41
N ASP A 14 4.46 -14.73 -9.18
CA ASP A 14 5.58 -14.73 -8.25
C ASP A 14 6.61 -13.65 -8.58
N ILE A 15 6.81 -13.36 -9.87
CA ILE A 15 7.73 -12.33 -10.31
C ILE A 15 7.16 -10.93 -10.06
N ASN A 16 5.82 -10.80 -10.09
CA ASN A 16 5.12 -9.52 -9.99
C ASN A 16 4.10 -9.51 -8.84
N GLU A 17 4.38 -10.24 -7.78
CA GLU A 17 3.46 -10.36 -6.65
C GLU A 17 3.10 -9.00 -6.06
N GLY A 18 4.08 -8.11 -5.92
CA GLY A 18 3.84 -6.77 -5.44
C GLY A 18 2.84 -6.00 -6.28
N MET A 19 2.99 -6.05 -7.61
CA MET A 19 2.07 -5.41 -8.54
C MET A 19 0.67 -5.99 -8.46
N PHE A 20 0.58 -7.31 -8.28
CA PHE A 20 -0.71 -8.00 -8.15
C PHE A 20 -1.47 -7.49 -6.92
N PHE A 21 -0.80 -7.44 -5.77
CA PHE A 21 -1.39 -6.92 -4.55
C PHE A 21 -1.76 -5.45 -4.67
N GLU A 22 -0.90 -4.65 -5.26
CA GLU A 22 -1.20 -3.24 -5.51
C GLU A 22 -2.46 -3.06 -6.36
N ASN A 23 -2.62 -3.87 -7.41
CA ASN A 23 -3.78 -3.80 -8.27
C ASN A 23 -5.07 -4.18 -7.54
N ILE A 24 -5.02 -5.22 -6.69
CA ILE A 24 -6.16 -5.60 -5.87
C ILE A 24 -6.55 -4.46 -4.93
N VAL A 25 -5.57 -3.90 -4.24
CA VAL A 25 -5.82 -2.79 -3.30
C VAL A 25 -6.39 -1.59 -4.04
N ALA A 26 -5.83 -1.25 -5.21
CA ALA A 26 -6.34 -0.16 -6.02
C ALA A 26 -7.81 -0.34 -6.38
N GLN A 27 -8.20 -1.54 -6.80
CA GLN A 27 -9.59 -1.83 -7.13
C GLN A 27 -10.50 -1.72 -5.93
N MET A 28 -10.06 -2.23 -4.78
CA MET A 28 -10.84 -2.17 -3.55
C MET A 28 -11.03 -0.72 -3.08
N LEU A 29 -9.99 0.10 -3.16
CA LEU A 29 -10.08 1.51 -2.80
C LEU A 29 -11.02 2.27 -3.74
N ARG A 30 -10.95 2.01 -5.04
CA ARG A 30 -11.87 2.62 -6.00
C ARG A 30 -13.31 2.19 -5.74
N SER A 31 -13.52 0.91 -5.43
CA SER A 31 -14.86 0.40 -5.08
C SER A 31 -15.41 1.08 -3.84
N ALA A 32 -14.53 1.44 -2.91
CA ALA A 32 -14.92 2.17 -1.70
C ALA A 32 -15.16 3.66 -1.96
N GLY A 33 -14.96 4.13 -3.20
CA GLY A 33 -15.25 5.51 -3.59
C GLY A 33 -14.05 6.45 -3.56
N HIS A 34 -12.85 5.93 -3.36
CA HIS A 34 -11.67 6.78 -3.32
C HIS A 34 -11.13 7.11 -4.70
N LYS A 35 -10.71 8.35 -4.86
CA LYS A 35 -9.87 8.75 -5.97
C LYS A 35 -8.43 8.51 -5.56
N LEU A 36 -7.67 7.83 -6.41
CA LEU A 36 -6.31 7.42 -6.09
C LEU A 36 -5.28 8.39 -6.63
N PHE A 37 -4.28 8.66 -5.80
CA PHE A 37 -3.12 9.45 -6.17
C PHE A 37 -1.87 8.67 -5.81
N PHE A 38 -0.76 8.98 -6.47
CA PHE A 38 0.54 8.36 -6.21
C PHE A 38 1.51 9.42 -5.69
N TYR A 39 2.58 8.98 -5.05
CA TYR A 39 3.64 9.89 -4.64
C TYR A 39 5.00 9.24 -4.83
N THR A 40 5.90 9.95 -5.49
CA THR A 40 7.29 9.54 -5.65
C THR A 40 8.15 10.78 -5.57
N GLN A 41 9.19 10.73 -4.74
CA GLN A 41 10.20 11.78 -4.66
C GLN A 41 11.57 11.15 -4.58
N ARG A 42 12.42 11.47 -5.56
CA ARG A 42 13.81 11.04 -5.54
C ARG A 42 14.62 11.98 -4.66
N LEU A 43 15.35 11.41 -3.71
CA LEU A 43 16.21 12.16 -2.79
C LEU A 43 17.63 12.24 -3.33
N ASN A 44 18.13 11.15 -3.93
CA ASN A 44 19.45 11.07 -4.55
C ASN A 44 19.46 9.91 -5.56
N THR A 45 20.64 9.52 -6.06
CA THR A 45 20.74 8.46 -7.06
C THR A 45 20.29 7.09 -6.56
N LYS A 46 20.29 6.88 -5.23
CA LYS A 46 19.98 5.57 -4.64
C LYS A 46 18.68 5.53 -3.87
N GLU A 47 18.21 6.67 -3.38
CA GLU A 47 17.07 6.72 -2.48
C GLU A 47 15.92 7.50 -3.06
N LYS A 48 14.71 6.97 -2.91
CA LYS A 48 13.47 7.65 -3.26
C LYS A 48 12.38 7.30 -2.26
N ILE A 49 11.50 8.25 -2.02
CA ILE A 49 10.29 8.02 -1.25
C ILE A 49 9.22 7.60 -2.24
N GLU A 50 8.59 6.46 -1.98
CA GLU A 50 7.54 5.93 -2.84
C GLU A 50 6.36 5.53 -1.99
N ILE A 51 5.20 6.15 -2.24
CA ILE A 51 3.95 5.80 -1.59
C ILE A 51 3.02 5.25 -2.65
N ASP A 52 2.54 4.04 -2.45
CA ASP A 52 1.73 3.34 -3.44
C ASP A 52 0.44 4.08 -3.73
N PHE A 53 -0.27 4.53 -2.69
CA PHE A 53 -1.51 5.28 -2.88
C PHE A 53 -1.64 6.37 -1.82
N LEU A 54 -2.25 7.47 -2.23
CA LEU A 54 -2.71 8.51 -1.32
C LEU A 54 -4.22 8.57 -1.47
N ILE A 55 -4.94 8.55 -0.35
CA ILE A 55 -6.37 8.79 -0.35
C ILE A 55 -6.68 10.02 0.47
N ARG A 56 -7.73 10.71 0.07
CA ARG A 56 -8.17 11.91 0.77
C ARG A 56 -9.28 11.56 1.74
N ASN A 57 -9.14 11.99 2.98
CA ASN A 57 -10.17 11.84 3.99
C ASN A 57 -10.44 13.21 4.62
N LYS A 58 -11.51 13.87 4.15
CA LYS A 58 -11.82 15.24 4.51
C LYS A 58 -10.68 16.18 4.12
N LYS A 59 -10.03 16.86 5.06
CA LYS A 59 -8.93 17.77 4.81
C LYS A 59 -7.55 17.12 4.96
N LYS A 60 -7.52 15.82 5.27
CA LYS A 60 -6.28 15.11 5.50
C LYS A 60 -6.01 14.09 4.41
N ILE A 61 -4.75 13.75 4.26
CA ILE A 61 -4.28 12.75 3.29
C ILE A 61 -3.76 11.56 4.05
N SER A 62 -4.21 10.36 3.66
CA SER A 62 -3.74 9.11 4.25
C SER A 62 -2.84 8.40 3.24
N PRO A 63 -1.54 8.26 3.55
CA PRO A 63 -0.65 7.47 2.70
C PRO A 63 -0.87 5.97 2.95
N ILE A 64 -0.90 5.20 1.85
CA ILE A 64 -1.10 3.76 1.90
C ILE A 64 0.05 3.09 1.20
N GLU A 65 0.73 2.20 1.91
CA GLU A 65 1.76 1.34 1.35
C GLU A 65 1.25 -0.10 1.33
N VAL A 66 1.54 -0.83 0.26
CA VAL A 66 1.09 -2.21 0.08
C VAL A 66 2.30 -3.13 0.13
N LYS A 67 2.23 -4.15 1.00
CA LYS A 67 3.29 -5.15 1.15
C LYS A 67 2.70 -6.54 0.95
N SER A 68 3.22 -7.27 -0.02
CA SER A 68 2.76 -8.62 -0.34
C SER A 68 3.40 -9.69 0.54
N ALA A 69 4.48 -9.36 1.24
CA ALA A 69 5.20 -10.28 2.11
C ALA A 69 5.37 -9.68 3.50
N ASP A 70 5.83 -10.49 4.45
CA ASP A 70 6.11 -10.02 5.81
C ASP A 70 7.39 -9.16 5.81
N ASN A 71 7.25 -7.97 5.31
CA ASN A 71 8.31 -6.99 5.23
C ASN A 71 8.09 -5.96 6.32
N LYS A 72 9.10 -5.79 7.19
CA LYS A 72 9.02 -4.89 8.33
C LYS A 72 9.39 -3.45 7.98
N SER A 73 9.92 -3.21 6.78
CA SER A 73 10.33 -1.87 6.39
C SER A 73 9.14 -0.99 6.03
N HIS A 74 9.07 0.18 6.64
CA HIS A 74 8.08 1.20 6.30
C HIS A 74 8.76 2.57 6.18
N TRP A 75 9.98 2.55 5.67
CA TRP A 75 10.81 3.75 5.57
C TRP A 75 10.15 4.87 4.76
N SER A 76 9.53 4.55 3.62
CA SER A 76 8.87 5.56 2.79
C SER A 76 7.69 6.21 3.51
N LEU A 77 6.89 5.42 4.25
CA LEU A 77 5.82 5.96 5.07
C LEU A 77 6.36 6.92 6.12
N ASP A 78 7.45 6.54 6.80
CA ASP A 78 8.03 7.37 7.84
C ASP A 78 8.57 8.67 7.27
N MET A 79 9.29 8.61 6.16
CA MET A 79 9.86 9.80 5.50
C MET A 79 8.79 10.73 4.97
N PHE A 80 7.75 10.17 4.35
CA PHE A 80 6.61 10.95 3.87
C PHE A 80 5.89 11.64 5.03
N SER A 81 5.69 10.91 6.12
CA SER A 81 4.98 11.42 7.29
C SER A 81 5.75 12.57 7.96
N GLU A 82 7.06 12.47 8.01
CA GLU A 82 7.90 13.52 8.55
C GLU A 82 7.80 14.79 7.69
N LYS A 83 7.85 14.62 6.37
CA LYS A 83 7.81 15.73 5.41
C LYS A 83 6.48 16.50 5.46
N TYR A 84 5.37 15.78 5.62
CA TYR A 84 4.04 16.37 5.58
C TYR A 84 3.33 16.36 6.93
N ARG A 85 4.10 16.45 8.00
CA ARG A 85 3.58 16.48 9.37
C ARG A 85 2.47 17.52 9.50
N GLY A 86 1.39 17.13 10.18
CA GLY A 86 0.25 18.02 10.42
C GLY A 86 -0.82 17.98 9.33
N LYS A 87 -0.52 17.39 8.16
CA LYS A 87 -1.47 17.28 7.04
C LYS A 87 -2.00 15.87 6.84
N LEU A 88 -1.52 14.93 7.63
CA LEU A 88 -1.83 13.51 7.43
C LEU A 88 -2.94 13.03 8.34
N GLY A 89 -3.76 12.12 7.77
CA GLY A 89 -4.64 11.27 8.53
C GLY A 89 -3.91 10.00 8.96
N GLU A 90 -4.58 8.85 8.85
CA GLU A 90 -3.97 7.56 9.17
C GLU A 90 -2.83 7.25 8.22
N LYS A 91 -1.73 6.73 8.77
CA LYS A 91 -0.68 6.10 7.97
C LYS A 91 -1.02 4.62 7.90
N ILE A 92 -1.16 4.10 6.68
CA ILE A 92 -1.73 2.76 6.48
C ILE A 92 -0.74 1.87 5.75
N LEU A 93 -0.57 0.67 6.27
CA LEU A 93 0.18 -0.38 5.58
C LEU A 93 -0.76 -1.56 5.36
N VAL A 94 -1.08 -1.83 4.10
CA VAL A 94 -1.95 -2.94 3.71
C VAL A 94 -1.08 -4.16 3.39
N GLY A 95 -1.40 -5.28 4.01
CA GLY A 95 -0.60 -6.48 3.81
C GLY A 95 -1.24 -7.73 4.39
N ILE A 96 -0.38 -8.63 4.84
CA ILE A 96 -0.80 -9.95 5.33
C ILE A 96 -1.04 -10.00 6.84
N LYS A 97 -0.67 -8.95 7.55
CA LYS A 97 -0.84 -8.92 9.00
C LYS A 97 -2.27 -8.61 9.40
N ASP A 98 -2.66 -9.09 10.58
CA ASP A 98 -3.96 -8.78 11.15
C ASP A 98 -4.08 -7.29 11.44
N LEU A 99 -5.32 -6.82 11.53
CA LEU A 99 -5.62 -5.44 11.86
C LEU A 99 -5.00 -5.08 13.21
N GLN A 100 -4.12 -4.11 13.22
CA GLN A 100 -3.46 -3.62 14.42
C GLN A 100 -2.90 -2.23 14.19
N GLU A 101 -2.71 -1.49 15.27
CA GLU A 101 -2.00 -0.23 15.23
C GLU A 101 -0.70 -0.37 16.01
N LYS A 102 0.41 0.01 15.37
CA LYS A 102 1.73 -0.07 15.99
C LYS A 102 2.63 1.01 15.42
N ASP A 103 3.34 1.71 16.31
CA ASP A 103 4.27 2.78 15.92
C ASP A 103 3.62 3.87 15.06
N GLY A 104 2.34 4.16 15.32
CA GLY A 104 1.58 5.16 14.58
C GLY A 104 1.13 4.71 13.19
N ILE A 105 1.29 3.45 12.85
CA ILE A 105 0.88 2.89 11.56
C ILE A 105 -0.27 1.92 11.78
N LEU A 106 -1.32 2.08 10.99
CA LEU A 106 -2.44 1.17 10.96
C LEU A 106 -2.15 0.06 9.95
N PHE A 107 -1.97 -1.16 10.46
CA PHE A 107 -1.78 -2.35 9.63
C PHE A 107 -3.15 -2.92 9.29
N VAL A 108 -3.44 -3.06 8.00
CA VAL A 108 -4.75 -3.49 7.51
C VAL A 108 -4.57 -4.73 6.63
N PRO A 109 -5.23 -5.85 6.94
CA PRO A 109 -5.19 -6.99 6.03
C PRO A 109 -5.86 -6.64 4.71
N VAL A 110 -5.36 -7.23 3.62
CA VAL A 110 -5.83 -6.90 2.27
C VAL A 110 -7.36 -6.95 2.16
N TYR A 111 -7.99 -7.99 2.73
CA TYR A 111 -9.43 -8.18 2.60
C TYR A 111 -10.27 -7.10 3.30
N MET A 112 -9.65 -6.27 4.14
CA MET A 112 -10.35 -5.17 4.83
C MET A 112 -10.15 -3.82 4.14
N THR A 113 -9.46 -3.78 3.01
CA THR A 113 -9.13 -2.52 2.32
C THR A 113 -10.36 -1.71 1.95
N GLU A 114 -11.46 -2.35 1.59
CA GLU A 114 -12.70 -1.64 1.24
C GLU A 114 -13.30 -0.84 2.38
N LEU A 115 -12.88 -1.10 3.61
CA LEU A 115 -13.36 -0.37 4.78
C LEU A 115 -12.60 0.96 4.97
N LEU A 116 -11.53 1.17 4.23
CA LEU A 116 -10.79 2.41 4.24
C LEU A 116 -11.52 3.49 3.44
#